data_ad432126d744ef309fba69bcb27fc81a
#
_entry.id   ad432126d744ef309fba69bcb27fc81a
#
_cell.length_a   1.000
_cell.length_b   1.000
_cell.length_c   1.000
_cell.angle_alpha   90.00
_cell.angle_beta   90.00
_cell.angle_gamma   90.00
#
_symmetry.space_group_name_H-M   'P 1'
#
loop_
_entity.id
_entity.type
_entity.pdbx_description
1 polymer ?
#
loop_
_entity_poly.entity_id
_entity_poly.type
_entity_poly.pdbx_seq_one_letter_code
_entity_poly.pdbx_strand_id
1 'polypeptide(L)'
;FEPTNEGYALAKVYAAKLCEYITNSDSTFSYKTIIPCNLYGRWDKFDPNNSHMIPAVIKKIHDAKLNGDKFIDIWGDGTARREFMYAGDLADFIFVCLMRFDETPDLINVGLGLDYSINDYYRAIAKVIGYNGEFKSDLSKPVGMRQKLVDVEQLTDFGWSHRTSLADGINNTYEFYKK
;
A
#
# COMPACT_ATOMS: atom_id res chain seq x y z
N PHE A 1 -0.65 12.40 16.45
CA PHE A 1 -0.06 12.25 15.09
C PHE A 1 1.41 11.87 15.23
N GLU A 2 1.91 11.11 14.28
CA GLU A 2 3.33 10.75 14.23
C GLU A 2 4.14 12.00 13.78
N PRO A 3 5.15 12.44 14.57
CA PRO A 3 5.79 13.75 14.35
C PRO A 3 6.41 13.96 12.96
N THR A 4 6.96 12.91 12.35
CA THR A 4 7.60 13.01 11.03
C THR A 4 6.62 13.19 9.88
N ASN A 5 5.32 12.90 10.10
CA ASN A 5 4.24 12.98 9.11
C ASN A 5 3.07 13.88 9.57
N GLU A 6 3.25 14.65 10.66
CA GLU A 6 2.16 15.42 11.27
C GLU A 6 1.49 16.37 10.28
N GLY A 7 2.27 17.16 9.53
CA GLY A 7 1.72 18.10 8.55
C GLY A 7 0.89 17.43 7.46
N TYR A 8 1.36 16.28 6.95
CA TYR A 8 0.60 15.48 6.00
C TYR A 8 -0.69 14.93 6.61
N ALA A 9 -0.60 14.37 7.83
CA ALA A 9 -1.75 13.79 8.53
C ALA A 9 -2.82 14.86 8.81
N LEU A 10 -2.44 16.03 9.30
CA LEU A 10 -3.33 17.16 9.54
C LEU A 10 -4.04 17.60 8.26
N ALA A 11 -3.31 17.74 7.15
CA ALA A 11 -3.89 18.14 5.87
C ALA A 11 -4.94 17.14 5.39
N LYS A 12 -4.68 15.83 5.53
CA LYS A 12 -5.63 14.77 5.13
C LYS A 12 -6.86 14.71 6.02
N VAL A 13 -6.68 14.80 7.34
CA VAL A 13 -7.80 14.82 8.30
C VAL A 13 -8.65 16.08 8.09
N TYR A 14 -8.02 17.25 7.90
CA TYR A 14 -8.74 18.48 7.63
C TYR A 14 -9.58 18.38 6.34
N ALA A 15 -8.99 17.86 5.24
CA ALA A 15 -9.72 17.67 3.98
C ALA A 15 -10.93 16.75 4.14
N ALA A 16 -10.77 15.61 4.84
CA ALA A 16 -11.87 14.68 5.10
C ALA A 16 -12.99 15.36 5.92
N LYS A 17 -12.63 16.10 6.98
CA LYS A 17 -13.60 16.84 7.80
C LYS A 17 -14.28 17.97 7.04
N LEU A 18 -13.56 18.66 6.17
CA LEU A 18 -14.16 19.68 5.32
C LEU A 18 -15.21 19.11 4.37
N CYS A 19 -14.93 17.95 3.75
CA CYS A 19 -15.91 17.24 2.93
C CYS A 19 -17.18 16.90 3.72
N GLU A 20 -17.01 16.33 4.93
CA GLU A 20 -18.11 15.99 5.84
C GLU A 20 -18.95 17.23 6.18
N TYR A 21 -18.33 18.35 6.57
CA TYR A 21 -19.03 19.57 6.95
C TYR A 21 -19.78 20.21 5.77
N ILE A 22 -19.20 20.23 4.58
CA ILE A 22 -19.88 20.77 3.38
C ILE A 22 -21.09 19.90 3.05
N THR A 23 -20.95 18.58 2.99
CA THR A 23 -22.07 17.66 2.73
C THR A 23 -23.20 17.83 3.75
N ASN A 24 -22.88 18.03 5.04
CA ASN A 24 -23.87 18.22 6.08
C ASN A 24 -24.54 19.60 6.07
N SER A 25 -23.86 20.64 5.55
CA SER A 25 -24.36 22.03 5.53
C SER A 25 -25.18 22.36 4.29
N ASP A 26 -24.93 21.67 3.18
CA ASP A 26 -25.57 21.92 1.89
C ASP A 26 -25.78 20.61 1.12
N SER A 27 -27.01 20.16 1.06
CA SER A 27 -27.41 18.91 0.39
C SER A 27 -27.22 18.90 -1.13
N THR A 28 -26.85 20.03 -1.73
CA THR A 28 -26.49 20.08 -3.16
C THR A 28 -25.10 19.52 -3.43
N PHE A 29 -24.26 19.37 -2.40
CA PHE A 29 -22.94 18.76 -2.46
C PHE A 29 -22.94 17.38 -1.81
N SER A 30 -22.31 16.43 -2.45
CA SER A 30 -22.07 15.09 -1.88
C SER A 30 -20.61 14.71 -2.11
N TYR A 31 -19.87 14.55 -1.04
CA TYR A 31 -18.46 14.14 -1.05
C TYR A 31 -18.32 12.75 -0.45
N LYS A 32 -17.50 11.93 -1.08
CA LYS A 32 -17.12 10.61 -0.56
C LYS A 32 -15.64 10.59 -0.25
N THR A 33 -15.27 10.24 0.96
CA THR A 33 -13.87 10.16 1.40
C THR A 33 -13.42 8.72 1.44
N ILE A 34 -12.43 8.37 0.64
CA ILE A 34 -11.83 7.03 0.59
C ILE A 34 -10.48 7.08 1.31
N ILE A 35 -10.27 6.20 2.28
CA ILE A 35 -9.02 6.06 3.03
C ILE A 35 -8.36 4.72 2.66
N PRO A 36 -7.46 4.68 1.67
CA PRO A 36 -6.81 3.45 1.28
C PRO A 36 -5.70 3.05 2.27
N CYS A 37 -5.45 1.74 2.36
CA CYS A 37 -4.22 1.22 2.94
C CYS A 37 -3.00 1.63 2.10
N ASN A 38 -1.79 1.12 2.39
CA ASN A 38 -0.66 1.43 1.51
C ASN A 38 -0.88 0.82 0.12
N LEU A 39 -0.49 1.56 -0.90
CA LEU A 39 -0.65 1.17 -2.30
C LEU A 39 0.71 0.87 -2.94
N TYR A 40 0.70 0.01 -3.95
CA TYR A 40 1.82 -0.23 -4.85
C TYR A 40 1.30 -0.58 -6.24
N GLY A 41 2.12 -0.43 -7.26
CA GLY A 41 1.71 -0.79 -8.62
C GLY A 41 2.54 -0.15 -9.71
N ARG A 42 2.00 -0.19 -10.94
CA ARG A 42 2.56 0.53 -12.07
C ARG A 42 2.63 2.02 -11.77
N TRP A 43 3.58 2.73 -12.36
CA TRP A 43 3.78 4.18 -12.21
C TRP A 43 4.29 4.60 -10.83
N ASP A 44 4.63 3.64 -9.96
CA ASP A 44 5.28 3.95 -8.69
C ASP A 44 6.73 4.41 -8.90
N LYS A 45 7.30 5.07 -7.89
CA LYS A 45 8.71 5.47 -7.90
C LYS A 45 9.57 4.31 -7.41
N PHE A 46 10.60 3.95 -8.16
CA PHE A 46 11.53 2.87 -7.80
C PHE A 46 12.87 3.37 -7.25
N ASP A 47 13.06 4.68 -7.10
CA ASP A 47 14.23 5.26 -6.45
C ASP A 47 14.24 4.91 -4.95
N PRO A 48 15.25 4.19 -4.44
CA PRO A 48 15.30 3.75 -3.04
C PRO A 48 15.20 4.88 -2.00
N ASN A 49 15.57 6.11 -2.38
CA ASN A 49 15.57 7.25 -1.48
C ASN A 49 14.17 7.90 -1.33
N ASN A 50 13.27 7.68 -2.32
CA ASN A 50 12.01 8.39 -2.42
C ASN A 50 10.81 7.48 -2.75
N SER A 51 10.97 6.16 -2.63
CA SER A 51 9.94 5.19 -2.96
C SER A 51 9.32 4.55 -1.72
N HIS A 52 8.11 4.04 -1.90
CA HIS A 52 7.50 3.15 -0.92
C HIS A 52 8.23 1.80 -0.87
N MET A 53 7.94 1.01 0.17
CA MET A 53 8.66 -0.23 0.48
C MET A 53 8.65 -1.22 -0.68
N ILE A 54 7.50 -1.56 -1.27
CA ILE A 54 7.41 -2.59 -2.33
C ILE A 54 8.23 -2.22 -3.57
N PRO A 55 8.09 -1.02 -4.19
CA PRO A 55 8.91 -0.65 -5.34
C PRO A 55 10.40 -0.54 -5.00
N ALA A 56 10.77 -0.07 -3.79
CA ALA A 56 12.17 -0.06 -3.35
C ALA A 56 12.75 -1.48 -3.27
N VAL A 57 11.99 -2.42 -2.72
CA VAL A 57 12.42 -3.82 -2.59
C VAL A 57 12.49 -4.51 -3.96
N ILE A 58 11.55 -4.23 -4.88
CA ILE A 58 11.60 -4.72 -6.26
C ILE A 58 12.91 -4.30 -6.92
N LYS A 59 13.25 -3.00 -6.86
CA LYS A 59 14.52 -2.50 -7.42
C LYS A 59 15.72 -3.16 -6.76
N LYS A 60 15.76 -3.20 -5.43
CA LYS A 60 16.86 -3.77 -4.65
C LYS A 60 17.12 -5.23 -5.02
N ILE A 61 16.06 -6.04 -5.11
CA ILE A 61 16.17 -7.46 -5.46
C ILE A 61 16.54 -7.65 -6.94
N HIS A 62 16.01 -6.79 -7.83
CA HIS A 62 16.38 -6.80 -9.24
C HIS A 62 17.87 -6.53 -9.43
N ASP A 63 18.37 -5.45 -8.82
CA ASP A 63 19.79 -5.05 -8.92
C ASP A 63 20.71 -6.13 -8.35
N ALA A 64 20.37 -6.69 -7.18
CA ALA A 64 21.13 -7.79 -6.56
C ALA A 64 21.17 -9.04 -7.45
N LYS A 65 20.05 -9.38 -8.12
CA LYS A 65 20.04 -10.48 -9.09
C LYS A 65 20.95 -10.23 -10.28
N LEU A 66 20.95 -9.02 -10.84
CA LEU A 66 21.82 -8.66 -11.97
C LEU A 66 23.31 -8.66 -11.59
N ASN A 67 23.63 -8.18 -10.39
CA ASN A 67 24.98 -8.14 -9.86
C ASN A 67 25.51 -9.50 -9.40
N GLY A 68 24.64 -10.50 -9.21
CA GLY A 68 24.99 -11.78 -8.62
C GLY A 68 25.25 -11.70 -7.10
N ASP A 69 24.65 -10.71 -6.43
CA ASP A 69 24.81 -10.53 -4.99
C ASP A 69 24.19 -11.71 -4.23
N LYS A 70 24.91 -12.23 -3.27
CA LYS A 70 24.48 -13.37 -2.45
C LYS A 70 23.56 -12.98 -1.31
N PHE A 71 23.58 -11.70 -0.91
CA PHE A 71 22.87 -11.20 0.25
C PHE A 71 22.16 -9.88 -0.06
N ILE A 72 21.00 -9.71 0.57
CA ILE A 72 20.25 -8.46 0.61
C ILE A 72 19.91 -8.15 2.06
N ASP A 73 20.17 -6.92 2.51
CA ASP A 73 19.77 -6.48 3.85
C ASP A 73 18.27 -6.13 3.90
N ILE A 74 17.64 -6.48 5.02
CA ILE A 74 16.30 -6.05 5.42
C ILE A 74 16.47 -5.09 6.60
N TRP A 75 15.90 -3.88 6.50
CA TRP A 75 15.99 -2.91 7.59
C TRP A 75 15.18 -3.40 8.81
N GLY A 76 15.81 -3.34 9.97
CA GLY A 76 15.29 -3.92 11.19
C GLY A 76 15.29 -5.44 11.17
N ASP A 77 14.38 -6.06 11.89
CA ASP A 77 14.23 -7.53 11.99
C ASP A 77 13.26 -8.10 10.94
N GLY A 78 12.61 -7.25 10.16
CA GLY A 78 11.63 -7.63 9.15
C GLY A 78 10.31 -8.17 9.70
N THR A 79 10.06 -8.08 11.00
CA THR A 79 8.82 -8.60 11.64
C THR A 79 7.65 -7.63 11.59
N ALA A 80 7.90 -6.34 11.38
CA ALA A 80 6.86 -5.34 11.25
C ALA A 80 5.87 -5.73 10.14
N ARG A 81 4.57 -5.55 10.43
CA ARG A 81 3.49 -5.97 9.53
C ARG A 81 2.87 -4.76 8.83
N ARG A 82 2.61 -4.92 7.55
CA ARG A 82 2.00 -3.88 6.71
C ARG A 82 0.96 -4.49 5.79
N GLU A 83 -0.02 -3.68 5.48
CA GLU A 83 -1.01 -3.95 4.46
C GLU A 83 -0.67 -3.16 3.21
N PHE A 84 -0.57 -3.83 2.06
CA PHE A 84 -0.32 -3.21 0.77
C PHE A 84 -1.29 -3.77 -0.26
N MET A 85 -2.05 -2.91 -0.91
CA MET A 85 -3.00 -3.24 -1.95
C MET A 85 -2.48 -2.79 -3.32
N TYR A 86 -2.75 -3.58 -4.36
CA TYR A 86 -2.42 -3.19 -5.73
C TYR A 86 -3.28 -2.00 -6.17
N ALA A 87 -2.64 -0.96 -6.70
CA ALA A 87 -3.31 0.29 -7.07
C ALA A 87 -4.42 0.12 -8.12
N GLY A 88 -4.34 -0.94 -8.95
CA GLY A 88 -5.41 -1.28 -9.88
C GLY A 88 -6.72 -1.68 -9.19
N ASP A 89 -6.65 -2.34 -8.04
CA ASP A 89 -7.85 -2.66 -7.25
C ASP A 89 -8.49 -1.41 -6.65
N LEU A 90 -7.68 -0.43 -6.19
CA LEU A 90 -8.24 0.85 -5.77
C LEU A 90 -8.94 1.58 -6.92
N ALA A 91 -8.37 1.55 -8.12
CA ALA A 91 -9.01 2.16 -9.29
C ALA A 91 -10.35 1.49 -9.63
N ASP A 92 -10.41 0.14 -9.53
CA ASP A 92 -11.66 -0.61 -9.67
C ASP A 92 -12.69 -0.21 -8.60
N PHE A 93 -12.25 -0.10 -7.33
CA PHE A 93 -13.13 0.36 -6.25
C PHE A 93 -13.69 1.77 -6.50
N ILE A 94 -12.84 2.72 -6.91
CA ILE A 94 -13.28 4.08 -7.24
C ILE A 94 -14.33 4.07 -8.34
N PHE A 95 -14.13 3.24 -9.38
CA PHE A 95 -15.12 3.08 -10.44
C PHE A 95 -16.46 2.53 -9.91
N VAL A 96 -16.42 1.52 -9.04
CA VAL A 96 -17.62 0.99 -8.38
C VAL A 96 -18.32 2.05 -7.54
N CYS A 97 -17.57 2.86 -6.78
CA CYS A 97 -18.14 3.99 -6.02
C CYS A 97 -18.84 5.01 -6.91
N LEU A 98 -18.28 5.33 -8.08
CA LEU A 98 -18.91 6.25 -9.02
C LEU A 98 -20.23 5.68 -9.60
N MET A 99 -20.25 4.38 -9.86
CA MET A 99 -21.47 3.70 -10.38
C MET A 99 -22.54 3.49 -9.30
N ARG A 100 -22.17 3.46 -8.04
CA ARG A 100 -23.03 3.25 -6.87
C ARG A 100 -22.91 4.41 -5.89
N PHE A 101 -22.84 5.63 -6.39
CA PHE A 101 -22.44 6.80 -5.60
C PHE A 101 -23.35 7.02 -4.39
N ASP A 102 -24.65 6.90 -4.55
CA ASP A 102 -25.63 7.13 -3.47
C ASP A 102 -25.58 6.03 -2.38
N GLU A 103 -25.10 4.84 -2.73
CA GLU A 103 -24.91 3.72 -1.80
C GLU A 103 -23.54 3.78 -1.09
N THR A 104 -22.60 4.54 -1.66
CA THR A 104 -21.23 4.62 -1.11
C THR A 104 -21.24 5.40 0.19
N PRO A 105 -20.67 4.85 1.29
CA PRO A 105 -20.51 5.58 2.54
C PRO A 105 -19.73 6.89 2.35
N ASP A 106 -20.05 7.92 3.16
CA ASP A 106 -19.37 9.23 3.08
C ASP A 106 -17.89 9.14 3.48
N LEU A 107 -17.55 8.18 4.33
CA LEU A 107 -16.18 7.87 4.73
C LEU A 107 -16.01 6.35 4.74
N ILE A 108 -15.04 5.82 3.98
CA ILE A 108 -14.80 4.38 3.91
C ILE A 108 -13.30 4.06 3.85
N ASN A 109 -12.87 3.11 4.67
CA ASN A 109 -11.55 2.50 4.57
C ASN A 109 -11.52 1.50 3.41
N VAL A 110 -10.42 1.49 2.66
CA VAL A 110 -10.23 0.56 1.54
C VAL A 110 -8.90 -0.18 1.70
N GLY A 111 -8.99 -1.48 1.86
CA GLY A 111 -7.84 -2.35 2.08
C GLY A 111 -8.15 -3.80 1.80
N LEU A 112 -7.22 -4.66 2.22
CA LEU A 112 -7.32 -6.11 2.07
C LEU A 112 -7.92 -6.79 3.31
N GLY A 113 -7.88 -6.11 4.48
CA GLY A 113 -8.18 -6.72 5.77
C GLY A 113 -7.14 -7.76 6.21
N LEU A 114 -6.01 -7.82 5.53
CA LEU A 114 -4.90 -8.71 5.85
C LEU A 114 -3.56 -8.02 5.62
N ASP A 115 -2.58 -8.39 6.40
CA ASP A 115 -1.23 -7.85 6.33
C ASP A 115 -0.17 -8.98 6.29
N TYR A 116 1.01 -8.62 5.84
CA TYR A 116 2.17 -9.49 5.81
C TYR A 116 3.35 -8.84 6.53
N SER A 117 4.28 -9.65 7.03
CA SER A 117 5.55 -9.12 7.54
C SER A 117 6.40 -8.56 6.38
N ILE A 118 7.32 -7.66 6.71
CA ILE A 118 8.31 -7.18 5.74
C ILE A 118 9.11 -8.36 5.16
N ASN A 119 9.45 -9.35 6.00
CA ASN A 119 10.11 -10.58 5.55
C ASN A 119 9.27 -11.33 4.48
N ASP A 120 7.95 -11.40 4.64
CA ASP A 120 7.08 -12.08 3.68
C ASP A 120 7.04 -11.34 2.34
N TYR A 121 7.04 -10.00 2.37
CA TYR A 121 7.13 -9.19 1.14
C TYR A 121 8.44 -9.41 0.40
N TYR A 122 9.58 -9.43 1.11
CA TYR A 122 10.88 -9.71 0.49
C TYR A 122 10.90 -11.08 -0.17
N ARG A 123 10.37 -12.13 0.50
CA ARG A 123 10.28 -13.48 -0.05
C ARG A 123 9.35 -13.55 -1.26
N ALA A 124 8.18 -12.90 -1.20
CA ALA A 124 7.23 -12.88 -2.31
C ALA A 124 7.85 -12.19 -3.55
N ILE A 125 8.51 -11.05 -3.36
CA ILE A 125 9.18 -10.30 -4.44
C ILE A 125 10.35 -11.10 -5.01
N ALA A 126 11.19 -11.72 -4.15
CA ALA A 126 12.28 -12.57 -4.59
C ALA A 126 11.80 -13.74 -5.44
N LYS A 127 10.70 -14.38 -5.04
CA LYS A 127 10.08 -15.47 -5.79
C LYS A 127 9.64 -15.03 -7.19
N VAL A 128 8.99 -13.87 -7.31
CA VAL A 128 8.54 -13.32 -8.60
C VAL A 128 9.73 -12.94 -9.49
N ILE A 129 10.76 -12.31 -8.93
CA ILE A 129 11.95 -11.88 -9.66
C ILE A 129 12.87 -13.08 -10.02
N GLY A 130 12.76 -14.18 -9.26
CA GLY A 130 13.64 -15.35 -9.39
C GLY A 130 15.03 -15.06 -8.80
N TYR A 131 15.09 -14.42 -7.64
CA TYR A 131 16.31 -14.21 -6.85
C TYR A 131 16.45 -15.32 -5.80
N ASN A 132 17.61 -15.97 -5.73
CA ASN A 132 17.88 -17.11 -4.86
C ASN A 132 18.92 -16.79 -3.76
N GLY A 133 19.28 -15.52 -3.55
CA GLY A 133 20.17 -15.11 -2.47
C GLY A 133 19.48 -15.10 -1.10
N GLU A 134 20.26 -14.81 -0.08
CA GLU A 134 19.82 -14.76 1.32
C GLU A 134 19.43 -13.35 1.74
N PHE A 135 18.53 -13.27 2.73
CA PHE A 135 18.16 -12.02 3.40
C PHE A 135 18.81 -11.93 4.77
N LYS A 136 19.39 -10.76 5.11
CA LYS A 136 20.01 -10.49 6.40
C LYS A 136 19.38 -9.28 7.05
N SER A 137 19.01 -9.39 8.32
CA SER A 137 18.46 -8.29 9.10
C SER A 137 19.53 -7.26 9.43
N ASP A 138 19.29 -5.99 9.12
CA ASP A 138 20.10 -4.86 9.57
C ASP A 138 19.43 -4.21 10.79
N LEU A 139 19.80 -4.69 11.97
CA LEU A 139 19.25 -4.22 13.23
C LEU A 139 19.69 -2.79 13.61
N SER A 140 20.61 -2.18 12.87
CA SER A 140 20.97 -0.76 13.05
C SER A 140 19.90 0.20 12.54
N LYS A 141 18.96 -0.29 11.73
CA LYS A 141 17.86 0.48 11.16
C LYS A 141 16.59 0.35 12.01
N PRO A 142 15.76 1.42 12.07
CA PRO A 142 14.55 1.39 12.87
C PRO A 142 13.53 0.39 12.31
N VAL A 143 12.81 -0.30 13.19
CA VAL A 143 11.73 -1.23 12.83
C VAL A 143 10.44 -0.49 12.44
N GLY A 144 10.23 0.71 12.98
CA GLY A 144 9.01 1.49 12.80
C GLY A 144 7.80 0.91 13.55
N MET A 145 6.60 1.28 13.15
CA MET A 145 5.35 0.80 13.77
C MET A 145 5.21 -0.72 13.60
N ARG A 146 4.83 -1.42 14.68
CA ARG A 146 4.73 -2.89 14.68
C ARG A 146 3.73 -3.42 13.65
N GLN A 147 2.56 -2.81 13.55
CA GLN A 147 1.50 -3.22 12.63
C GLN A 147 0.69 -2.01 12.16
N LYS A 148 0.28 -2.02 10.90
CA LYS A 148 -0.65 -1.07 10.31
C LYS A 148 -1.61 -1.86 9.42
N LEU A 149 -2.85 -1.99 9.87
CA LEU A 149 -3.93 -2.71 9.21
C LEU A 149 -5.19 -1.84 9.29
N VAL A 150 -5.95 -1.71 8.22
CA VAL A 150 -7.21 -0.99 8.22
C VAL A 150 -8.36 -1.93 8.52
N ASP A 151 -9.40 -1.39 9.16
CA ASP A 151 -10.66 -2.07 9.32
C ASP A 151 -11.44 -2.01 8.01
N VAL A 152 -11.88 -3.17 7.51
CA VAL A 152 -12.59 -3.32 6.23
C VAL A 152 -14.02 -3.85 6.38
N GLU A 153 -14.60 -3.81 7.58
CA GLU A 153 -15.96 -4.29 7.84
C GLU A 153 -16.96 -3.56 6.92
N GLN A 154 -16.94 -2.23 6.93
CA GLN A 154 -17.81 -1.41 6.09
C GLN A 154 -17.58 -1.65 4.58
N LEU A 155 -16.35 -1.91 4.15
CA LEU A 155 -16.04 -2.26 2.77
C LEU A 155 -16.64 -3.61 2.36
N THR A 156 -16.60 -4.57 3.27
CA THR A 156 -17.21 -5.89 3.09
C THR A 156 -18.73 -5.79 3.00
N ASP A 157 -19.36 -5.00 3.88
CA ASP A 157 -20.81 -4.74 3.88
C ASP A 157 -21.25 -4.01 2.59
N PHE A 158 -20.42 -3.12 2.07
CA PHE A 158 -20.63 -2.48 0.76
C PHE A 158 -20.58 -3.48 -0.40
N GLY A 159 -20.02 -4.68 -0.18
CA GLY A 159 -19.98 -5.78 -1.14
C GLY A 159 -18.85 -5.70 -2.16
N TRP A 160 -17.73 -5.05 -1.79
CA TRP A 160 -16.53 -5.03 -2.64
C TRP A 160 -15.35 -5.73 -1.96
N SER A 161 -14.52 -6.38 -2.75
CA SER A 161 -13.25 -6.96 -2.33
C SER A 161 -12.20 -6.85 -3.44
N HIS A 162 -10.95 -6.81 -3.05
CA HIS A 162 -9.82 -6.82 -3.99
C HIS A 162 -9.80 -8.13 -4.82
N ARG A 163 -9.22 -8.06 -6.02
CA ARG A 163 -9.14 -9.21 -6.95
C ARG A 163 -7.71 -9.64 -7.24
N THR A 164 -6.76 -8.74 -7.02
CA THR A 164 -5.35 -8.98 -7.35
C THR A 164 -4.63 -9.64 -6.18
N SER A 165 -4.10 -10.85 -6.40
CA SER A 165 -3.25 -11.50 -5.41
C SER A 165 -1.93 -10.73 -5.22
N LEU A 166 -1.26 -10.93 -4.06
CA LEU A 166 0.05 -10.32 -3.82
C LEU A 166 1.07 -10.68 -4.92
N ALA A 167 1.07 -11.95 -5.36
CA ALA A 167 1.98 -12.42 -6.39
C ALA A 167 1.71 -11.74 -7.76
N ASP A 168 0.44 -11.64 -8.15
CA ASP A 168 0.05 -11.01 -9.42
C ASP A 168 0.34 -9.50 -9.41
N GLY A 169 0.04 -8.83 -8.29
CA GLY A 169 0.33 -7.41 -8.14
C GLY A 169 1.82 -7.10 -8.21
N ILE A 170 2.67 -7.90 -7.53
CA ILE A 170 4.12 -7.80 -7.62
C ILE A 170 4.59 -8.05 -9.06
N ASN A 171 4.09 -9.11 -9.71
CA ASN A 171 4.45 -9.42 -11.08
C ASN A 171 4.09 -8.29 -12.04
N ASN A 172 2.87 -7.75 -11.96
CA ASN A 172 2.43 -6.63 -12.79
C ASN A 172 3.28 -5.37 -12.58
N THR A 173 3.69 -5.11 -11.34
CA THR A 173 4.56 -3.99 -10.98
C THR A 173 5.98 -4.20 -11.51
N TYR A 174 6.51 -5.41 -11.38
CA TYR A 174 7.86 -5.75 -11.85
C TYR A 174 7.96 -5.75 -13.38
N GLU A 175 6.95 -6.28 -14.09
CA GLU A 175 6.91 -6.21 -15.57
C GLU A 175 6.88 -4.76 -16.07
N PHE A 176 6.24 -3.85 -15.34
CA PHE A 176 6.31 -2.42 -15.64
C PHE A 176 7.70 -1.82 -15.37
N TYR A 177 8.33 -2.21 -14.25
CA TYR A 177 9.66 -1.74 -13.86
C TYR A 177 10.75 -2.10 -14.89
N LYS A 178 10.63 -3.25 -15.57
CA LYS A 178 11.61 -3.72 -16.55
C LYS A 178 11.57 -3.00 -17.90
N LYS A 179 10.52 -2.22 -18.17
CA LYS A 179 10.35 -1.46 -19.43
C LYS A 179 11.12 -0.17 -19.42
#